data_76b8be0508855550ac393d1cad4b729b
#
_entry.id   76b8be0508855550ac393d1cad4b729b
#
_cell.length_a   1.000
_cell.length_b   1.000
_cell.length_c   1.000
_cell.angle_alpha   90.00
_cell.angle_beta   90.00
_cell.angle_gamma   90.00
#
_symmetry.space_group_name_H-M   'P 1'
#
loop_
_entity.id
_entity.type
_entity.pdbx_description
1 polymer ?
#
loop_
_entity_poly.entity_id
_entity_poly.type
_entity_poly.pdbx_seq_one_letter_code
_entity_poly.pdbx_strand_id
1 'polypeptide(L)'
;MEPVRAAFAVVARTALSTQAAATGFAAGGTARRRLRAAVAIFATAASVILLSGIAHAESAKPAVDVEAVYAEHCAVCHHPRRLGGIGPALLPGNLKRLRKKKAAAVIASGRAATQMEGFKDKLNPAQIQALVKLIYTPLAQVPDWTLADMEESHVIHTEAEDLPAEPKHGADPLNLFTVVETGDHHVTILDGDKMEPIWRFSSRFALHGGAKYSPDGRFVYLGSRDGWVSKYDLHSLQPVAEIRAGINTRNIAVSSDGKWVAVGNFLPHTIVILHAADLTPFRVIPVSIGKGKTSRVSAVYNAPPRQSFIAVLKDFKEVWELSYDPDADPVYPGFVHNYREGQVEGIAPEPQPFARRRIKLQDYMDDFFFDPDYIDIMGASRDGKGGSVYNLDARRKVSDLALDGMPHLGSGIVFPYKDSTVMATPHLREGAVSVIDMNSWKTVKKIKTLGPGFFMRSHKNTPYAWVDVFFGKDRDALHVIDKRTLEIVKTVRPKPGTTAAHVEFDRYGKYALVSVWDLDGALVIYDAQTLEEVKRIPMKKPVGKYNVWNKITYEAGTSH
;
A
#
# COMPACT_ATOMS: atom_id res chain seq x y z
N MET A 1 27.78 -38.57 29.08
CA MET A 1 28.28 -38.18 30.42
C MET A 1 27.41 -37.02 30.88
N GLU A 2 26.43 -37.40 31.68
CA GLU A 2 25.73 -36.54 32.64
C GLU A 2 26.68 -36.24 33.81
N PRO A 3 26.35 -35.42 34.83
CA PRO A 3 25.14 -34.63 35.09
C PRO A 3 25.44 -33.20 35.61
N VAL A 4 24.47 -32.37 35.98
CA VAL A 4 23.97 -32.15 37.35
C VAL A 4 22.77 -31.19 37.37
N ARG A 5 21.73 -31.70 38.03
CA ARG A 5 20.56 -30.98 38.61
C ARG A 5 20.98 -30.26 39.90
N ALA A 6 20.26 -29.21 40.23
CA ALA A 6 19.76 -28.83 41.57
C ALA A 6 19.54 -27.30 41.60
N ALA A 7 18.61 -26.66 42.25
CA ALA A 7 17.55 -26.97 43.20
C ALA A 7 16.73 -25.67 43.31
N PHE A 8 15.49 -25.70 43.28
CA PHE A 8 14.46 -25.63 44.35
C PHE A 8 14.69 -24.65 45.50
N ALA A 9 13.73 -23.73 45.63
CA ALA A 9 12.86 -23.47 46.78
C ALA A 9 13.16 -22.26 47.69
N VAL A 10 12.03 -21.73 48.16
CA VAL A 10 11.78 -21.11 49.47
C VAL A 10 11.93 -19.57 49.46
N VAL A 11 10.98 -18.72 49.90
CA VAL A 11 9.96 -18.78 50.94
C VAL A 11 8.94 -17.64 50.78
N ALA A 12 7.71 -17.92 51.09
CA ALA A 12 6.68 -16.95 51.47
C ALA A 12 6.85 -16.56 52.95
N ARG A 13 6.43 -15.35 53.27
CA ARG A 13 5.99 -14.76 54.56
C ARG A 13 6.52 -13.31 54.60
N THR A 14 5.76 -12.31 54.91
CA THR A 14 5.07 -12.04 56.15
C THR A 14 4.00 -10.97 55.93
N ALA A 15 2.92 -11.17 56.61
CA ALA A 15 1.81 -10.24 56.76
C ALA A 15 2.03 -9.35 58.01
N LEU A 16 1.17 -8.33 58.10
CA LEU A 16 0.66 -7.66 59.30
C LEU A 16 1.42 -6.49 59.93
N SER A 17 0.65 -5.50 60.04
CA SER A 17 0.34 -4.57 61.16
C SER A 17 0.58 -3.12 60.78
N THR A 18 -0.17 -2.08 61.11
CA THR A 18 -1.11 -1.82 62.19
C THR A 18 -1.82 -0.49 61.93
N GLN A 19 -3.10 -0.43 62.26
CA GLN A 19 -3.78 0.53 63.16
C GLN A 19 -3.54 2.02 62.98
N ALA A 20 -4.52 2.78 62.76
CA ALA A 20 -5.65 3.29 63.56
C ALA A 20 -5.47 4.78 63.87
N ALA A 21 -6.44 5.55 63.59
CA ALA A 21 -6.89 6.59 64.52
C ALA A 21 -8.30 7.10 64.12
N ALA A 22 -9.13 7.07 65.09
CA ALA A 22 -10.52 7.47 65.11
C ALA A 22 -10.68 8.97 65.39
N THR A 23 -11.82 9.52 65.03
CA THR A 23 -12.71 10.43 65.77
C THR A 23 -13.92 10.61 64.87
N GLY A 24 -15.14 10.35 65.18
CA GLY A 24 -15.92 10.66 66.37
C GLY A 24 -16.96 11.69 66.02
N PHE A 25 -18.23 11.34 65.93
CA PHE A 25 -19.30 12.07 66.60
C PHE A 25 -20.66 11.36 66.46
N ALA A 26 -21.41 11.45 67.52
CA ALA A 26 -22.57 10.76 67.93
C ALA A 26 -23.90 11.29 67.38
N ALA A 27 -24.91 10.52 67.50
CA ALA A 27 -26.30 10.70 67.94
C ALA A 27 -27.24 9.95 66.99
N GLY A 28 -28.06 9.05 67.38
CA GLY A 28 -29.05 9.04 68.38
C GLY A 28 -30.26 8.26 67.88
N GLY A 29 -30.72 7.32 68.65
CA GLY A 29 -32.13 7.10 68.79
C GLY A 29 -32.86 6.02 67.97
N THR A 30 -33.36 5.04 68.68
CA THR A 30 -34.61 4.32 68.44
C THR A 30 -34.69 3.29 67.31
N ALA A 31 -34.60 2.03 67.66
CA ALA A 31 -35.52 0.97 67.24
C ALA A 31 -35.23 -0.40 67.89
N ARG A 32 -35.40 -0.50 69.19
CA ARG A 32 -35.76 -1.79 69.79
C ARG A 32 -37.22 -2.03 69.45
N ARG A 33 -37.50 -2.84 68.43
CA ARG A 33 -38.74 -3.64 68.28
C ARG A 33 -38.79 -4.16 66.79
N ARG A 34 -38.17 -5.29 66.59
CA ARG A 34 -38.53 -6.25 65.50
C ARG A 34 -37.50 -7.39 65.46
N LEU A 35 -37.41 -8.06 66.54
CA LEU A 35 -36.60 -9.29 66.59
C LEU A 35 -37.40 -10.37 67.31
N ARG A 36 -38.52 -10.84 66.70
CA ARG A 36 -39.26 -12.05 67.17
C ARG A 36 -40.26 -12.52 66.10
N ALA A 37 -39.89 -12.54 64.77
CA ALA A 37 -40.73 -13.12 63.73
C ALA A 37 -39.94 -13.72 62.54
N ALA A 38 -38.74 -14.23 62.75
CA ALA A 38 -37.92 -14.76 61.66
C ALA A 38 -37.26 -16.13 61.97
N VAL A 39 -37.84 -16.92 62.90
CA VAL A 39 -37.24 -18.26 63.28
C VAL A 39 -38.19 -19.43 62.94
N ALA A 40 -39.37 -19.20 62.34
CA ALA A 40 -40.34 -20.30 62.10
C ALA A 40 -40.58 -20.60 60.60
N ILE A 41 -39.79 -20.10 59.65
CA ILE A 41 -39.97 -20.36 58.19
C ILE A 41 -38.71 -21.01 57.54
N PHE A 42 -37.75 -21.47 58.31
CA PHE A 42 -36.50 -22.07 57.72
C PHE A 42 -36.47 -23.62 57.82
N ALA A 43 -37.54 -24.28 58.21
CA ALA A 43 -37.52 -25.74 58.37
C ALA A 43 -38.36 -26.53 57.31
N THR A 44 -39.00 -25.88 56.38
CA THR A 44 -39.80 -26.57 55.31
C THR A 44 -39.36 -26.28 53.87
N ALA A 45 -38.29 -25.54 53.67
CA ALA A 45 -37.73 -25.27 52.33
C ALA A 45 -36.49 -26.12 51.95
N ALA A 46 -36.00 -26.99 52.85
CA ALA A 46 -34.81 -27.78 52.59
C ALA A 46 -35.05 -29.16 51.96
N SER A 47 -36.30 -29.57 51.73
CA SER A 47 -36.66 -30.90 51.17
C SER A 47 -37.22 -30.86 49.72
N VAL A 48 -37.37 -29.72 49.13
CA VAL A 48 -37.87 -29.60 47.72
C VAL A 48 -36.77 -29.17 46.73
N ILE A 49 -35.57 -28.86 47.18
CA ILE A 49 -34.47 -28.43 46.32
C ILE A 49 -33.52 -29.58 45.89
N LEU A 50 -33.79 -30.82 46.29
CA LEU A 50 -32.94 -31.98 45.95
C LEU A 50 -33.48 -32.81 44.77
N LEU A 51 -34.54 -32.39 44.08
CA LEU A 51 -35.11 -33.13 42.93
C LEU A 51 -35.29 -32.34 41.65
N SER A 52 -34.73 -31.15 41.49
CA SER A 52 -34.78 -30.38 40.24
C SER A 52 -33.41 -29.89 39.76
N GLY A 53 -32.32 -30.55 40.15
CA GLY A 53 -30.94 -30.21 39.79
C GLY A 53 -30.31 -31.16 38.77
N ILE A 54 -31.10 -31.79 37.89
CA ILE A 54 -30.56 -32.25 36.60
C ILE A 54 -30.75 -31.09 35.64
N ALA A 55 -30.05 -29.97 35.90
CA ALA A 55 -29.74 -29.02 34.86
C ALA A 55 -28.94 -29.82 33.82
N HIS A 56 -29.49 -29.93 32.62
CA HIS A 56 -28.73 -30.34 31.47
C HIS A 56 -27.48 -29.45 31.44
N ALA A 57 -26.34 -30.01 31.84
CA ALA A 57 -25.07 -29.48 31.43
C ALA A 57 -25.09 -29.62 29.93
N GLU A 58 -25.53 -28.57 29.24
CA GLU A 58 -25.31 -28.42 27.82
C GLU A 58 -23.81 -28.59 27.67
N SER A 59 -23.42 -29.74 27.13
CA SER A 59 -22.03 -30.10 26.90
C SER A 59 -21.44 -28.94 26.09
N ALA A 60 -20.67 -28.09 26.75
CA ALA A 60 -19.95 -27.01 26.09
C ALA A 60 -19.18 -27.68 24.93
N LYS A 61 -19.58 -27.40 23.70
CA LYS A 61 -18.85 -27.88 22.51
C LYS A 61 -17.38 -27.59 22.77
N PRO A 62 -16.49 -28.56 22.62
CA PRO A 62 -15.08 -28.34 22.88
C PRO A 62 -14.62 -27.13 22.11
N ALA A 63 -13.98 -26.20 22.81
CA ALA A 63 -13.48 -24.98 22.19
C ALA A 63 -12.57 -25.37 21.04
N VAL A 64 -12.79 -24.77 19.86
CA VAL A 64 -11.97 -25.04 18.68
C VAL A 64 -10.53 -24.61 19.00
N ASP A 65 -9.60 -25.55 18.96
CA ASP A 65 -8.17 -25.23 18.97
C ASP A 65 -7.79 -24.65 17.60
N VAL A 66 -7.93 -23.34 17.47
CA VAL A 66 -7.74 -22.64 16.19
C VAL A 66 -6.28 -22.61 15.78
N GLU A 67 -5.34 -22.63 16.71
CA GLU A 67 -3.90 -22.62 16.40
C GLU A 67 -3.49 -23.97 15.80
N ALA A 68 -3.99 -25.09 16.35
CA ALA A 68 -3.77 -26.40 15.77
C ALA A 68 -4.37 -26.51 14.35
N VAL A 69 -5.62 -26.04 14.16
CA VAL A 69 -6.27 -26.02 12.84
C VAL A 69 -5.47 -25.15 11.85
N TYR A 70 -4.96 -24.02 12.31
CA TYR A 70 -4.13 -23.14 11.47
C TYR A 70 -2.79 -23.81 11.10
N ALA A 71 -2.13 -24.43 12.05
CA ALA A 71 -0.85 -25.10 11.85
C ALA A 71 -0.97 -26.24 10.83
N GLU A 72 -2.05 -27.02 10.91
CA GLU A 72 -2.29 -28.18 10.04
C GLU A 72 -2.65 -27.78 8.59
N HIS A 73 -3.52 -26.77 8.42
CA HIS A 73 -4.15 -26.50 7.14
C HIS A 73 -3.68 -25.22 6.43
N CYS A 74 -3.08 -24.29 7.17
CA CYS A 74 -2.81 -22.94 6.63
C CYS A 74 -1.33 -22.56 6.66
N ALA A 75 -0.60 -23.00 7.69
CA ALA A 75 0.74 -22.52 7.98
C ALA A 75 1.76 -22.84 6.87
N VAL A 76 1.60 -23.96 6.15
CA VAL A 76 2.50 -24.37 5.06
C VAL A 76 2.56 -23.32 3.94
N CYS A 77 1.44 -22.67 3.64
CA CYS A 77 1.38 -21.64 2.62
C CYS A 77 1.49 -20.21 3.22
N HIS A 78 0.93 -19.98 4.39
CA HIS A 78 0.79 -18.66 4.98
C HIS A 78 1.77 -18.39 6.13
N HIS A 79 2.74 -19.26 6.37
CA HIS A 79 3.74 -19.21 7.44
C HIS A 79 3.14 -19.43 8.86
N PRO A 80 3.83 -20.13 9.79
CA PRO A 80 3.31 -20.39 11.14
C PRO A 80 2.93 -19.13 11.91
N ARG A 81 3.66 -18.03 11.74
CA ARG A 81 3.36 -16.71 12.32
C ARG A 81 2.46 -15.85 11.44
N ARG A 82 1.80 -16.40 10.44
CA ARG A 82 0.90 -15.69 9.49
C ARG A 82 1.59 -14.60 8.65
N LEU A 83 2.92 -14.67 8.50
CA LEU A 83 3.71 -13.65 7.78
C LEU A 83 3.69 -13.80 6.25
N GLY A 84 3.05 -14.87 5.75
CA GLY A 84 3.03 -15.21 4.34
C GLY A 84 4.27 -15.99 3.90
N GLY A 85 4.16 -16.63 2.77
CA GLY A 85 5.18 -17.44 2.12
C GLY A 85 4.73 -17.69 0.68
N ILE A 86 4.28 -18.90 0.35
CA ILE A 86 3.62 -19.21 -0.93
C ILE A 86 2.34 -18.36 -1.07
N GLY A 87 1.54 -18.28 0.00
CA GLY A 87 0.37 -17.43 0.09
C GLY A 87 0.67 -16.11 0.83
N PRO A 88 -0.22 -15.09 0.72
CA PRO A 88 -0.01 -13.79 1.33
C PRO A 88 -0.03 -13.85 2.86
N ALA A 89 0.52 -12.81 3.51
CA ALA A 89 0.44 -12.64 4.95
C ALA A 89 -1.02 -12.52 5.42
N LEU A 90 -1.39 -13.26 6.47
CA LEU A 90 -2.73 -13.25 7.07
C LEU A 90 -2.76 -12.38 8.33
N LEU A 91 -2.48 -11.10 8.15
CA LEU A 91 -2.48 -10.08 9.19
C LEU A 91 -3.55 -9.03 8.92
N PRO A 92 -4.12 -8.38 9.95
CA PRO A 92 -5.19 -7.39 9.78
C PRO A 92 -4.87 -6.29 8.77
N GLY A 93 -3.62 -5.82 8.74
CA GLY A 93 -3.14 -4.80 7.79
C GLY A 93 -3.18 -5.28 6.33
N ASN A 94 -2.74 -6.51 6.09
CA ASN A 94 -2.75 -7.15 4.76
C ASN A 94 -4.18 -7.47 4.29
N LEU A 95 -5.05 -7.85 5.23
CA LEU A 95 -6.44 -8.26 4.97
C LEU A 95 -7.44 -7.09 4.94
N LYS A 96 -6.99 -5.84 5.08
CA LYS A 96 -7.87 -4.66 5.20
C LYS A 96 -8.91 -4.53 4.08
N ARG A 97 -8.61 -5.01 2.86
CA ARG A 97 -9.52 -4.98 1.71
C ARG A 97 -10.43 -6.20 1.60
N LEU A 98 -10.18 -7.25 2.38
CA LEU A 98 -10.99 -8.46 2.43
C LEU A 98 -11.92 -8.40 3.65
N ARG A 99 -13.23 -8.31 3.43
CA ARG A 99 -14.22 -8.31 4.52
C ARG A 99 -14.28 -9.70 5.18
N LYS A 100 -14.48 -9.79 6.50
CA LYS A 100 -14.55 -11.06 7.26
C LYS A 100 -15.49 -12.09 6.64
N LYS A 101 -16.71 -11.68 6.20
CA LYS A 101 -17.66 -12.56 5.50
C LYS A 101 -17.06 -13.15 4.21
N LYS A 102 -16.34 -12.34 3.42
CA LYS A 102 -15.64 -12.82 2.22
C LYS A 102 -14.45 -13.71 2.57
N ALA A 103 -13.73 -13.43 3.66
CA ALA A 103 -12.65 -14.30 4.12
C ALA A 103 -13.16 -15.71 4.48
N ALA A 104 -14.28 -15.82 5.18
CA ALA A 104 -14.92 -17.12 5.43
C ALA A 104 -15.26 -17.87 4.15
N ALA A 105 -15.82 -17.18 3.15
CA ALA A 105 -16.12 -17.79 1.85
C ALA A 105 -14.85 -18.25 1.10
N VAL A 106 -13.75 -17.45 1.18
CA VAL A 106 -12.46 -17.84 0.58
C VAL A 106 -11.88 -19.07 1.26
N ILE A 107 -11.92 -19.16 2.59
CA ILE A 107 -11.46 -20.35 3.32
C ILE A 107 -12.31 -21.56 2.93
N ALA A 108 -13.65 -21.41 2.88
CA ALA A 108 -14.55 -22.50 2.57
C ALA A 108 -14.40 -23.02 1.12
N SER A 109 -14.31 -22.12 0.14
CA SER A 109 -14.44 -22.46 -1.28
C SER A 109 -13.15 -22.30 -2.09
N GLY A 110 -12.06 -21.86 -1.46
CA GLY A 110 -10.82 -21.54 -2.15
C GLY A 110 -10.89 -20.25 -2.94
N ARG A 111 -9.89 -20.03 -3.76
CA ARG A 111 -9.80 -18.86 -4.65
C ARG A 111 -9.44 -19.31 -6.06
N ALA A 112 -10.34 -19.05 -7.00
CA ALA A 112 -10.14 -19.39 -8.39
C ALA A 112 -8.80 -18.86 -8.93
N ALA A 113 -8.16 -19.65 -9.80
CA ALA A 113 -6.88 -19.37 -10.43
C ALA A 113 -5.70 -19.13 -9.44
N THR A 114 -5.77 -19.71 -8.23
CA THR A 114 -4.69 -19.68 -7.24
C THR A 114 -4.52 -21.06 -6.62
N GLN A 115 -3.41 -21.26 -5.87
CA GLN A 115 -3.16 -22.47 -5.08
C GLN A 115 -4.00 -22.54 -3.79
N MET A 116 -4.80 -21.52 -3.47
CA MET A 116 -5.67 -21.51 -2.31
C MET A 116 -6.87 -22.43 -2.54
N GLU A 117 -6.78 -23.66 -2.06
CA GLU A 117 -7.87 -24.64 -2.11
C GLU A 117 -9.04 -24.27 -1.17
N GLY A 118 -10.19 -24.91 -1.38
CA GLY A 118 -11.35 -24.78 -0.47
C GLY A 118 -11.30 -25.81 0.64
N PHE A 119 -11.65 -25.39 1.87
CA PHE A 119 -11.58 -26.24 3.06
C PHE A 119 -12.96 -26.64 3.62
N LYS A 120 -14.07 -26.39 2.90
CA LYS A 120 -15.43 -26.70 3.39
C LYS A 120 -15.64 -28.19 3.70
N ASP A 121 -14.91 -29.09 3.01
CA ASP A 121 -15.00 -30.52 3.19
C ASP A 121 -14.02 -31.06 4.25
N LYS A 122 -13.07 -30.23 4.71
CA LYS A 122 -12.06 -30.54 5.74
C LYS A 122 -12.35 -29.84 7.08
N LEU A 123 -13.02 -28.69 7.05
CA LEU A 123 -13.28 -27.84 8.20
C LEU A 123 -14.77 -27.56 8.37
N ASN A 124 -15.25 -27.67 9.60
CA ASN A 124 -16.62 -27.31 9.92
C ASN A 124 -16.80 -25.75 10.01
N PRO A 125 -18.04 -25.24 9.97
CA PRO A 125 -18.29 -23.79 10.03
C PRO A 125 -17.71 -23.09 11.26
N ALA A 126 -17.65 -23.74 12.42
CA ALA A 126 -17.10 -23.17 13.65
C ALA A 126 -15.58 -22.98 13.53
N GLN A 127 -14.87 -23.96 12.98
CA GLN A 127 -13.43 -23.87 12.68
C GLN A 127 -13.12 -22.76 11.68
N ILE A 128 -13.90 -22.64 10.61
CA ILE A 128 -13.74 -21.55 9.62
C ILE A 128 -13.94 -20.18 10.29
N GLN A 129 -14.95 -20.01 11.14
CA GLN A 129 -15.17 -18.75 11.86
C GLN A 129 -14.06 -18.45 12.87
N ALA A 130 -13.53 -19.47 13.55
CA ALA A 130 -12.38 -19.34 14.44
C ALA A 130 -11.13 -18.88 13.67
N LEU A 131 -10.84 -19.48 12.50
CA LEU A 131 -9.75 -19.04 11.61
C LEU A 131 -9.93 -17.59 11.16
N VAL A 132 -11.16 -17.20 10.77
CA VAL A 132 -11.42 -15.79 10.42
C VAL A 132 -11.13 -14.87 11.60
N LYS A 133 -11.53 -15.24 12.82
CA LYS A 133 -11.19 -14.45 14.01
C LYS A 133 -9.68 -14.35 14.19
N LEU A 134 -8.96 -15.47 14.08
CA LEU A 134 -7.50 -15.54 14.23
C LEU A 134 -6.78 -14.60 13.26
N ILE A 135 -7.07 -14.71 11.95
CA ILE A 135 -6.33 -13.93 10.93
C ILE A 135 -6.62 -12.42 10.99
N TYR A 136 -7.72 -12.00 11.62
CA TYR A 136 -8.01 -10.58 11.88
C TYR A 136 -7.61 -10.13 13.30
N THR A 137 -6.99 -11.00 14.11
CA THR A 137 -6.41 -10.63 15.40
C THR A 137 -4.96 -10.18 15.18
N PRO A 138 -4.55 -8.99 15.66
CA PRO A 138 -3.16 -8.56 15.60
C PRO A 138 -2.22 -9.56 16.30
N LEU A 139 -0.98 -9.62 15.85
CA LEU A 139 0.08 -10.31 16.59
C LEU A 139 0.40 -9.53 17.86
N ALA A 140 0.83 -10.25 18.91
CA ALA A 140 1.23 -9.66 20.19
C ALA A 140 2.42 -8.70 20.04
N GLN A 141 3.31 -9.00 19.09
CA GLN A 141 4.44 -8.15 18.71
C GLN A 141 4.35 -7.81 17.23
N VAL A 142 4.73 -6.59 16.89
CA VAL A 142 4.86 -6.17 15.48
C VAL A 142 5.94 -7.05 14.84
N PRO A 143 5.63 -7.78 13.77
CA PRO A 143 6.62 -8.64 13.13
C PRO A 143 7.72 -7.82 12.47
N ASP A 144 8.91 -8.31 12.59
CA ASP A 144 10.09 -7.82 11.86
C ASP A 144 10.29 -8.63 10.56
N TRP A 145 11.05 -8.06 9.65
CA TRP A 145 11.53 -8.68 8.42
C TRP A 145 12.98 -8.21 8.25
N THR A 146 13.89 -9.07 8.66
CA THR A 146 15.30 -8.73 8.79
C THR A 146 16.04 -8.80 7.45
N LEU A 147 17.28 -8.35 7.44
CA LEU A 147 18.16 -8.52 6.28
C LEU A 147 18.33 -10.01 5.92
N ALA A 148 18.50 -10.88 6.92
CA ALA A 148 18.61 -12.33 6.72
C ALA A 148 17.34 -12.92 6.10
N ASP A 149 16.13 -12.49 6.54
CA ASP A 149 14.87 -12.92 5.92
C ASP A 149 14.78 -12.47 4.45
N MET A 150 15.32 -11.30 4.11
CA MET A 150 15.39 -10.80 2.73
C MET A 150 16.34 -11.64 1.89
N GLU A 151 17.55 -11.87 2.38
CA GLU A 151 18.58 -12.67 1.71
C GLU A 151 18.11 -14.12 1.47
N GLU A 152 17.44 -14.74 2.45
CA GLU A 152 16.84 -16.08 2.29
C GLU A 152 15.76 -16.13 1.19
N SER A 153 15.04 -15.01 0.99
CA SER A 153 13.98 -14.90 -0.02
C SER A 153 14.49 -14.51 -1.42
N HIS A 154 15.77 -14.13 -1.54
CA HIS A 154 16.34 -13.62 -2.78
C HIS A 154 16.58 -14.76 -3.78
N VAL A 155 16.14 -14.55 -5.02
CA VAL A 155 16.27 -15.52 -6.11
C VAL A 155 16.77 -14.80 -7.37
N ILE A 156 17.85 -15.29 -7.95
CA ILE A 156 18.29 -14.95 -9.30
C ILE A 156 17.72 -15.99 -10.26
N HIS A 157 16.99 -15.55 -11.26
CA HIS A 157 16.40 -16.41 -12.30
C HIS A 157 17.27 -16.44 -13.57
N THR A 158 17.91 -15.30 -13.89
CA THR A 158 18.77 -15.15 -15.05
C THR A 158 19.96 -14.28 -14.65
N GLU A 159 21.15 -14.79 -14.87
CA GLU A 159 22.37 -14.03 -14.59
C GLU A 159 22.56 -12.88 -15.59
N ALA A 160 23.27 -11.84 -15.19
CA ALA A 160 23.42 -10.62 -16.00
C ALA A 160 24.12 -10.89 -17.34
N GLU A 161 25.09 -11.80 -17.35
CA GLU A 161 25.85 -12.23 -18.53
C GLU A 161 25.02 -13.03 -19.54
N ASP A 162 23.93 -13.66 -19.10
CA ASP A 162 23.03 -14.44 -19.96
C ASP A 162 21.95 -13.58 -20.63
N LEU A 163 21.85 -12.30 -20.24
CA LEU A 163 20.89 -11.38 -20.82
C LEU A 163 21.36 -10.85 -22.19
N PRO A 164 20.53 -10.90 -23.24
CA PRO A 164 20.91 -10.44 -24.58
C PRO A 164 21.13 -8.91 -24.59
N ALA A 165 22.08 -8.46 -25.38
CA ALA A 165 22.27 -7.01 -25.60
C ALA A 165 21.08 -6.40 -26.33
N GLU A 166 20.57 -7.08 -27.36
CA GLU A 166 19.48 -6.61 -28.21
C GLU A 166 18.16 -7.33 -27.91
N PRO A 167 17.00 -6.71 -28.17
CA PRO A 167 15.69 -7.34 -28.01
C PRO A 167 15.54 -8.60 -28.86
N LYS A 168 15.00 -9.68 -28.25
CA LYS A 168 14.69 -10.94 -28.96
C LYS A 168 13.34 -10.90 -29.70
N HIS A 169 12.62 -9.78 -29.65
CA HIS A 169 11.33 -9.58 -30.32
C HIS A 169 11.41 -8.41 -31.30
N GLY A 170 10.47 -8.33 -32.24
CA GLY A 170 10.44 -7.28 -33.24
C GLY A 170 9.58 -6.05 -32.89
N ALA A 171 9.17 -5.88 -31.62
CA ALA A 171 8.42 -4.73 -31.14
C ALA A 171 9.38 -3.59 -30.73
N ASP A 172 8.92 -2.32 -30.82
CA ASP A 172 9.65 -1.17 -30.25
C ASP A 172 9.70 -1.31 -28.71
N PRO A 173 10.89 -1.50 -28.08
CA PRO A 173 11.00 -1.67 -26.64
C PRO A 173 10.42 -0.50 -25.84
N LEU A 174 10.50 0.72 -26.37
CA LEU A 174 9.97 1.91 -25.72
C LEU A 174 8.47 2.10 -25.91
N ASN A 175 7.82 1.34 -26.82
CA ASN A 175 6.36 1.34 -26.96
C ASN A 175 5.70 0.08 -26.38
N LEU A 176 6.42 -0.71 -25.60
CA LEU A 176 5.81 -1.85 -24.89
C LEU A 176 4.89 -1.36 -23.77
N PHE A 177 3.88 -2.17 -23.47
CA PHE A 177 3.02 -2.02 -22.29
C PHE A 177 3.19 -3.20 -21.35
N THR A 178 3.29 -2.91 -20.07
CA THR A 178 3.13 -3.89 -19.00
C THR A 178 1.69 -3.83 -18.49
N VAL A 179 0.91 -4.88 -18.75
CA VAL A 179 -0.51 -4.99 -18.36
C VAL A 179 -0.64 -5.97 -17.20
N VAL A 180 -1.15 -5.49 -16.05
CA VAL A 180 -1.35 -6.30 -14.84
C VAL A 180 -2.74 -6.92 -14.84
N GLU A 181 -2.82 -8.25 -14.91
CA GLU A 181 -4.07 -9.02 -14.86
C GLU A 181 -4.27 -9.64 -13.47
N THR A 182 -5.09 -9.01 -12.63
CA THR A 182 -5.35 -9.51 -11.26
C THR A 182 -6.38 -10.64 -11.20
N GLY A 183 -7.03 -10.96 -12.32
CA GLY A 183 -8.01 -12.03 -12.39
C GLY A 183 -7.44 -13.42 -12.15
N ASP A 184 -6.23 -13.64 -12.64
CA ASP A 184 -5.50 -14.90 -12.52
C ASP A 184 -4.01 -14.71 -12.18
N HIS A 185 -3.65 -13.50 -11.71
CA HIS A 185 -2.30 -13.15 -11.26
C HIS A 185 -1.24 -13.31 -12.35
N HIS A 186 -1.49 -12.73 -13.51
CA HIS A 186 -0.54 -12.64 -14.62
C HIS A 186 -0.17 -11.20 -14.96
N VAL A 187 0.90 -11.09 -15.69
CA VAL A 187 1.29 -9.85 -16.40
C VAL A 187 1.43 -10.18 -17.87
N THR A 188 0.88 -9.32 -18.71
CA THR A 188 1.03 -9.39 -20.17
C THR A 188 1.90 -8.24 -20.65
N ILE A 189 2.91 -8.53 -21.45
CA ILE A 189 3.65 -7.54 -22.23
C ILE A 189 2.98 -7.44 -23.59
N LEU A 190 2.59 -6.20 -23.94
CA LEU A 190 1.87 -5.88 -25.19
C LEU A 190 2.77 -5.05 -26.09
N ASP A 191 2.87 -5.42 -27.36
CA ASP A 191 3.43 -4.58 -28.44
C ASP A 191 2.49 -3.39 -28.69
N GLY A 192 2.96 -2.17 -28.41
CA GLY A 192 2.17 -0.95 -28.52
C GLY A 192 1.94 -0.46 -29.94
N ASP A 193 2.70 -0.96 -30.94
CA ASP A 193 2.49 -0.62 -32.35
C ASP A 193 1.40 -1.50 -32.97
N LYS A 194 1.45 -2.81 -32.70
CA LYS A 194 0.49 -3.80 -33.21
C LYS A 194 -0.73 -4.01 -32.33
N MET A 195 -0.63 -3.57 -31.08
CA MET A 195 -1.63 -3.85 -30.03
C MET A 195 -1.88 -5.35 -29.88
N GLU A 196 -0.80 -6.12 -29.73
CA GLU A 196 -0.80 -7.57 -29.63
C GLU A 196 0.05 -8.05 -28.44
N PRO A 197 -0.44 -9.00 -27.62
CA PRO A 197 0.36 -9.63 -26.59
C PRO A 197 1.56 -10.35 -27.19
N ILE A 198 2.77 -10.10 -26.63
CA ILE A 198 3.99 -10.80 -27.03
C ILE A 198 4.55 -11.71 -25.94
N TRP A 199 4.16 -11.47 -24.70
CA TRP A 199 4.55 -12.33 -23.58
C TRP A 199 3.51 -12.27 -22.47
N ARG A 200 3.24 -13.39 -21.81
CA ARG A 200 2.34 -13.48 -20.66
C ARG A 200 2.92 -14.43 -19.63
N PHE A 201 3.08 -13.99 -18.39
CA PHE A 201 3.71 -14.75 -17.32
C PHE A 201 2.96 -14.61 -16.00
N SER A 202 3.12 -15.60 -15.11
CA SER A 202 2.57 -15.56 -13.76
C SER A 202 3.29 -14.54 -12.91
N SER A 203 2.55 -13.74 -12.15
CA SER A 203 3.08 -12.72 -11.26
C SER A 203 2.88 -13.07 -9.80
N ARG A 204 3.60 -12.37 -8.93
CA ARG A 204 3.33 -12.38 -7.49
C ARG A 204 1.93 -11.86 -7.20
N PHE A 205 1.36 -12.31 -6.07
CA PHE A 205 0.02 -11.91 -5.64
C PHE A 205 -0.06 -10.40 -5.35
N ALA A 206 -1.19 -9.78 -5.69
CA ALA A 206 -1.52 -8.40 -5.35
C ALA A 206 -0.47 -7.35 -5.76
N LEU A 207 -0.03 -7.39 -7.01
CA LEU A 207 0.80 -6.31 -7.58
C LEU A 207 0.16 -4.94 -7.32
N HIS A 208 0.96 -3.96 -6.93
CA HIS A 208 0.48 -2.65 -6.51
C HIS A 208 1.54 -1.56 -6.70
N GLY A 209 1.08 -0.33 -6.94
CA GLY A 209 1.95 0.85 -7.07
C GLY A 209 2.47 1.10 -8.49
N GLY A 210 1.96 0.37 -9.47
CA GLY A 210 2.34 0.49 -10.87
C GLY A 210 3.69 -0.16 -11.20
N ALA A 211 3.90 -0.45 -12.48
CA ALA A 211 5.19 -0.86 -12.99
C ALA A 211 6.18 0.31 -12.93
N LYS A 212 7.42 0.01 -12.58
CA LYS A 212 8.54 0.95 -12.63
C LYS A 212 9.58 0.40 -13.61
N TYR A 213 10.29 1.28 -14.27
CA TYR A 213 11.26 0.88 -15.29
C TYR A 213 12.65 1.41 -14.94
N SER A 214 13.67 0.74 -15.46
CA SER A 214 15.01 1.32 -15.54
C SER A 214 14.99 2.57 -16.42
N PRO A 215 15.94 3.51 -16.26
CA PRO A 215 15.95 4.76 -17.05
C PRO A 215 16.00 4.56 -18.56
N ASP A 216 16.58 3.47 -19.02
CA ASP A 216 16.64 3.06 -20.42
C ASP A 216 15.36 2.34 -20.93
N GLY A 217 14.42 2.02 -20.03
CA GLY A 217 13.20 1.31 -20.34
C GLY A 217 13.33 -0.21 -20.50
N ARG A 218 14.53 -0.76 -20.36
CA ARG A 218 14.79 -2.19 -20.58
C ARG A 218 14.20 -3.08 -19.49
N PHE A 219 14.41 -2.75 -18.22
CA PHE A 219 13.96 -3.56 -17.10
C PHE A 219 12.66 -3.03 -16.51
N VAL A 220 11.72 -3.94 -16.22
CA VAL A 220 10.52 -3.61 -15.46
C VAL A 220 10.57 -4.19 -14.06
N TYR A 221 10.24 -3.36 -13.06
CA TYR A 221 10.18 -3.72 -11.65
C TYR A 221 8.72 -3.69 -11.19
N LEU A 222 8.29 -4.77 -10.57
CA LEU A 222 6.92 -4.93 -10.08
C LEU A 222 6.95 -5.15 -8.57
N GLY A 223 6.24 -4.30 -7.84
CA GLY A 223 6.06 -4.44 -6.38
C GLY A 223 4.74 -5.13 -6.05
N SER A 224 4.73 -5.99 -5.05
CA SER A 224 3.53 -6.62 -4.54
C SER A 224 3.22 -6.20 -3.09
N ARG A 225 1.94 -6.26 -2.70
CA ARG A 225 1.54 -5.87 -1.35
C ARG A 225 2.02 -6.82 -0.26
N ASP A 226 2.39 -8.03 -0.58
CA ASP A 226 2.96 -9.00 0.36
C ASP A 226 4.50 -8.97 0.40
N GLY A 227 5.08 -7.89 -0.12
CA GLY A 227 6.48 -7.55 0.11
C GLY A 227 7.42 -7.90 -1.02
N TRP A 228 6.97 -8.61 -2.05
CA TRP A 228 7.83 -9.01 -3.14
C TRP A 228 8.13 -7.87 -4.11
N VAL A 229 9.36 -7.83 -4.56
CA VAL A 229 9.84 -7.03 -5.70
C VAL A 229 10.37 -8.02 -6.73
N SER A 230 9.86 -7.93 -7.96
CA SER A 230 10.26 -8.78 -9.08
C SER A 230 10.83 -7.90 -10.20
N LYS A 231 11.96 -8.31 -10.79
CA LYS A 231 12.61 -7.67 -11.93
C LYS A 231 12.52 -8.57 -13.14
N TYR A 232 12.14 -8.00 -14.28
CA TYR A 232 12.05 -8.69 -15.57
C TYR A 232 12.81 -7.92 -16.64
N ASP A 233 13.45 -8.63 -17.56
CA ASP A 233 14.09 -8.06 -18.75
C ASP A 233 13.11 -8.06 -19.94
N LEU A 234 12.79 -6.88 -20.45
CA LEU A 234 11.88 -6.73 -21.58
C LEU A 234 12.56 -7.08 -22.92
N HIS A 235 13.89 -7.11 -23.01
CA HIS A 235 14.60 -7.55 -24.21
C HIS A 235 14.51 -9.06 -24.41
N SER A 236 14.78 -9.84 -23.38
CA SER A 236 14.71 -11.30 -23.43
C SER A 236 13.33 -11.88 -23.16
N LEU A 237 12.41 -11.08 -22.58
CA LEU A 237 11.11 -11.52 -22.05
C LEU A 237 11.27 -12.60 -20.97
N GLN A 238 12.17 -12.36 -20.00
CA GLN A 238 12.51 -13.33 -18.94
C GLN A 238 12.53 -12.67 -17.55
N PRO A 239 12.27 -13.44 -16.49
CA PRO A 239 12.52 -12.98 -15.12
C PRO A 239 14.03 -12.88 -14.87
N VAL A 240 14.44 -11.85 -14.14
CA VAL A 240 15.85 -11.63 -13.77
C VAL A 240 16.07 -11.98 -12.30
N ALA A 241 15.35 -11.31 -11.40
CA ALA A 241 15.50 -11.52 -9.96
C ALA A 241 14.22 -11.21 -9.19
N GLU A 242 14.10 -11.80 -8.03
CA GLU A 242 13.02 -11.52 -7.09
C GLU A 242 13.55 -11.50 -5.66
N ILE A 243 12.98 -10.63 -4.82
CA ILE A 243 13.25 -10.58 -3.39
C ILE A 243 12.00 -10.18 -2.62
N ARG A 244 11.86 -10.67 -1.40
CA ARG A 244 10.83 -10.21 -0.49
C ARG A 244 11.41 -9.17 0.47
N ALA A 245 11.15 -7.90 0.22
CA ALA A 245 11.70 -6.77 0.97
C ALA A 245 10.82 -6.32 2.16
N GLY A 246 9.76 -7.06 2.47
CA GLY A 246 8.86 -6.77 3.58
C GLY A 246 7.69 -7.73 3.68
N ILE A 247 6.76 -7.44 4.59
CA ILE A 247 5.54 -8.24 4.81
C ILE A 247 4.31 -7.54 4.18
N ASN A 248 4.34 -6.20 4.13
CA ASN A 248 3.30 -5.40 3.50
C ASN A 248 3.94 -4.15 2.88
N THR A 249 4.13 -4.17 1.58
CA THR A 249 4.74 -3.08 0.84
C THR A 249 3.69 -2.13 0.25
N ARG A 250 3.97 -0.84 0.28
CA ARG A 250 3.10 0.18 -0.30
C ARG A 250 3.38 0.37 -1.79
N ASN A 251 4.60 0.71 -2.13
CA ASN A 251 5.09 0.86 -3.50
C ASN A 251 6.62 0.84 -3.55
N ILE A 252 7.15 0.86 -4.75
CA ILE A 252 8.57 0.91 -5.06
C ILE A 252 8.87 2.12 -5.94
N ALA A 253 10.13 2.54 -5.96
CA ALA A 253 10.66 3.54 -6.87
C ALA A 253 12.04 3.11 -7.37
N VAL A 254 12.37 3.41 -8.64
CA VAL A 254 13.69 3.17 -9.24
C VAL A 254 14.41 4.50 -9.37
N SER A 255 15.69 4.56 -9.05
CA SER A 255 16.51 5.77 -9.16
C SER A 255 16.79 6.16 -10.62
N SER A 256 16.99 7.44 -10.85
CA SER A 256 17.26 7.95 -12.22
C SER A 256 18.64 7.57 -12.75
N ASP A 257 19.57 7.15 -11.89
CA ASP A 257 20.87 6.57 -12.30
C ASP A 257 20.80 5.06 -12.56
N GLY A 258 19.61 4.45 -12.36
CA GLY A 258 19.37 3.03 -12.60
C GLY A 258 20.05 2.08 -11.60
N LYS A 259 20.62 2.57 -10.50
CA LYS A 259 21.40 1.74 -9.56
C LYS A 259 20.59 1.20 -8.39
N TRP A 260 19.45 1.85 -8.05
CA TRP A 260 18.77 1.62 -6.80
C TRP A 260 17.26 1.39 -6.97
N VAL A 261 16.71 0.53 -6.12
CA VAL A 261 15.26 0.39 -5.93
C VAL A 261 14.92 0.69 -4.48
N ALA A 262 14.11 1.71 -4.24
CA ALA A 262 13.56 2.00 -2.91
C ALA A 262 12.21 1.31 -2.72
N VAL A 263 12.04 0.64 -1.59
CA VAL A 263 10.82 -0.11 -1.23
C VAL A 263 10.21 0.51 0.02
N GLY A 264 9.02 1.10 -0.10
CA GLY A 264 8.30 1.70 1.00
C GLY A 264 7.36 0.70 1.68
N ASN A 265 7.60 0.36 2.95
CA ASN A 265 6.85 -0.66 3.66
C ASN A 265 5.81 -0.09 4.65
N PHE A 266 4.65 -0.76 4.70
CA PHE A 266 3.69 -0.63 5.80
C PHE A 266 4.03 -1.56 6.96
N LEU A 267 4.73 -2.68 6.68
CA LEU A 267 5.13 -3.66 7.67
C LEU A 267 6.34 -4.47 7.14
N PRO A 268 7.46 -4.50 7.87
CA PRO A 268 7.78 -3.61 8.99
C PRO A 268 7.80 -2.14 8.57
N HIS A 269 7.92 -1.22 9.53
CA HIS A 269 7.98 0.22 9.24
C HIS A 269 9.39 0.60 8.77
N THR A 270 9.68 0.32 7.50
CA THR A 270 11.01 0.50 6.90
C THR A 270 10.91 1.08 5.50
N ILE A 271 12.01 1.69 5.07
CA ILE A 271 12.35 1.87 3.66
C ILE A 271 13.53 0.93 3.41
N VAL A 272 13.41 0.07 2.42
CA VAL A 272 14.48 -0.84 2.00
C VAL A 272 15.08 -0.33 0.70
N ILE A 273 16.39 -0.28 0.63
CA ILE A 273 17.12 0.05 -0.59
C ILE A 273 17.76 -1.24 -1.11
N LEU A 274 17.50 -1.53 -2.37
CA LEU A 274 18.03 -2.68 -3.09
C LEU A 274 18.93 -2.20 -4.24
N HIS A 275 19.94 -2.98 -4.61
CA HIS A 275 20.62 -2.80 -5.88
C HIS A 275 19.67 -3.12 -7.04
N ALA A 276 19.56 -2.23 -8.02
CA ALA A 276 18.66 -2.43 -9.15
C ALA A 276 19.16 -3.51 -10.12
N ALA A 277 20.45 -3.83 -10.07
CA ALA A 277 21.07 -4.83 -10.95
C ALA A 277 20.49 -6.23 -10.71
N ASP A 278 20.43 -6.65 -9.46
CA ASP A 278 20.11 -8.02 -9.06
C ASP A 278 19.11 -8.11 -7.89
N LEU A 279 18.64 -6.97 -7.37
CA LEU A 279 17.77 -6.83 -6.21
C LEU A 279 18.43 -7.25 -4.88
N THR A 280 19.76 -7.39 -4.79
CA THR A 280 20.42 -7.62 -3.50
C THR A 280 20.15 -6.46 -2.54
N PRO A 281 19.90 -6.72 -1.24
CA PRO A 281 19.61 -5.66 -0.29
C PRO A 281 20.88 -4.86 0.03
N PHE A 282 20.78 -3.52 -0.09
CA PHE A 282 21.85 -2.60 0.27
C PHE A 282 21.68 -2.07 1.70
N ARG A 283 20.46 -1.60 2.02
CA ARG A 283 20.19 -0.97 3.32
C ARG A 283 18.74 -1.09 3.75
N VAL A 284 18.53 -1.36 5.03
CA VAL A 284 17.23 -1.24 5.69
C VAL A 284 17.23 0.01 6.55
N ILE A 285 16.36 0.96 6.25
CA ILE A 285 16.20 2.23 6.94
C ILE A 285 14.95 2.17 7.82
N PRO A 286 15.07 2.03 9.15
CA PRO A 286 13.92 2.06 10.05
C PRO A 286 13.23 3.44 9.99
N VAL A 287 11.93 3.43 9.78
CA VAL A 287 11.12 4.66 9.81
C VAL A 287 10.70 4.93 11.25
N SER A 288 11.64 5.49 12.02
CA SER A 288 11.47 5.79 13.43
C SER A 288 11.92 7.20 13.77
N ILE A 289 11.27 7.78 14.77
CA ILE A 289 11.67 9.01 15.45
C ILE A 289 11.82 8.71 16.94
N GLY A 290 12.57 9.52 17.66
CA GLY A 290 12.89 9.27 19.07
C GLY A 290 11.77 8.68 19.92
N LYS A 291 12.10 7.97 21.00
CA LYS A 291 11.18 7.28 21.94
C LYS A 291 10.41 6.10 21.33
N GLY A 292 10.98 5.38 20.35
CA GLY A 292 10.39 4.15 19.81
C GLY A 292 9.14 4.35 18.93
N LYS A 293 8.81 5.57 18.55
CA LYS A 293 7.72 5.82 17.60
C LYS A 293 8.15 5.45 16.19
N THR A 294 7.30 4.72 15.47
CA THR A 294 7.55 4.26 14.10
C THR A 294 6.40 4.65 13.17
N SER A 295 6.65 4.71 11.87
CA SER A 295 5.64 5.05 10.88
C SER A 295 5.72 4.13 9.66
N ARG A 296 4.56 3.83 9.13
CA ARG A 296 4.42 3.27 7.79
C ARG A 296 4.86 4.29 6.73
N VAL A 297 5.33 3.81 5.59
CA VAL A 297 5.63 4.65 4.42
C VAL A 297 4.38 4.78 3.57
N SER A 298 3.85 5.99 3.40
CA SER A 298 2.61 6.22 2.64
C SER A 298 2.83 6.18 1.13
N ALA A 299 3.94 6.73 0.66
CA ALA A 299 4.38 6.70 -0.72
C ALA A 299 5.91 6.94 -0.77
N VAL A 300 6.58 6.35 -1.76
CA VAL A 300 7.96 6.68 -2.12
C VAL A 300 8.05 6.85 -3.63
N TYR A 301 8.60 8.00 -4.08
CA TYR A 301 8.78 8.31 -5.50
C TYR A 301 10.18 8.80 -5.77
N ASN A 302 10.65 8.57 -6.99
CA ASN A 302 11.91 9.11 -7.47
C ASN A 302 11.73 10.58 -7.88
N ALA A 303 12.73 11.41 -7.54
CA ALA A 303 12.84 12.80 -7.98
C ALA A 303 14.14 12.94 -8.79
N PRO A 304 14.07 12.69 -10.12
CA PRO A 304 15.26 12.62 -10.98
C PRO A 304 16.19 13.84 -10.91
N PRO A 305 15.71 15.10 -11.00
CA PRO A 305 16.59 16.26 -10.93
C PRO A 305 17.27 16.45 -9.58
N ARG A 306 16.69 15.85 -8.51
CA ARG A 306 17.22 15.92 -7.15
C ARG A 306 18.12 14.73 -6.79
N GLN A 307 18.27 13.77 -7.67
CA GLN A 307 18.93 12.49 -7.40
C GLN A 307 18.52 11.91 -6.02
N SER A 308 17.20 11.89 -5.77
CA SER A 308 16.67 11.54 -4.45
C SER A 308 15.39 10.74 -4.54
N PHE A 309 15.17 9.87 -3.56
CA PHE A 309 13.86 9.33 -3.28
C PHE A 309 13.15 10.22 -2.26
N ILE A 310 11.89 10.55 -2.53
CA ILE A 310 11.02 11.29 -1.62
C ILE A 310 10.02 10.33 -1.01
N ALA A 311 10.02 10.20 0.31
CA ALA A 311 9.15 9.30 1.05
C ALA A 311 8.22 10.08 1.99
N VAL A 312 6.91 9.91 1.82
CA VAL A 312 5.89 10.47 2.70
C VAL A 312 5.53 9.47 3.78
N LEU A 313 5.52 9.90 5.04
CA LEU A 313 5.29 9.05 6.19
C LEU A 313 3.82 9.08 6.63
N LYS A 314 3.24 7.88 6.79
CA LYS A 314 1.80 7.76 7.06
C LYS A 314 1.38 8.17 8.47
N ASP A 315 2.22 7.91 9.45
CA ASP A 315 1.88 8.08 10.86
C ASP A 315 2.65 9.22 11.52
N PHE A 316 3.52 9.89 10.74
CA PHE A 316 4.20 11.12 11.09
C PHE A 316 3.85 12.24 10.11
N LYS A 317 3.85 13.46 10.58
CA LYS A 317 3.74 14.64 9.73
C LYS A 317 5.13 15.00 9.19
N GLU A 318 5.69 14.11 8.38
CA GLU A 318 7.02 14.27 7.80
C GLU A 318 7.10 13.70 6.39
N VAL A 319 7.96 14.32 5.59
CA VAL A 319 8.52 13.80 4.34
C VAL A 319 10.01 13.61 4.57
N TRP A 320 10.54 12.50 4.08
CA TRP A 320 11.96 12.23 4.06
C TRP A 320 12.49 12.27 2.64
N GLU A 321 13.55 13.03 2.43
CA GLU A 321 14.34 13.01 1.22
C GLU A 321 15.60 12.15 1.47
N LEU A 322 15.84 11.18 0.60
CA LEU A 322 16.90 10.18 0.68
C LEU A 322 17.75 10.31 -0.59
N SER A 323 18.82 11.09 -0.53
CA SER A 323 19.68 11.30 -1.70
C SER A 323 20.55 10.08 -2.01
N TYR A 324 20.60 9.72 -3.29
CA TYR A 324 21.56 8.77 -3.86
C TYR A 324 22.67 9.48 -4.66
N ASP A 325 22.71 10.83 -4.63
CA ASP A 325 23.81 11.61 -5.16
C ASP A 325 25.06 11.35 -4.30
N PRO A 326 26.17 10.87 -4.90
CA PRO A 326 27.40 10.63 -4.16
C PRO A 326 28.03 11.91 -3.59
N ASP A 327 27.73 13.07 -4.20
CA ASP A 327 28.24 14.37 -3.82
C ASP A 327 27.27 15.16 -2.91
N ALA A 328 26.19 14.53 -2.44
CA ALA A 328 25.21 15.18 -1.56
C ALA A 328 25.84 15.67 -0.26
N ASP A 329 25.44 16.86 0.17
CA ASP A 329 25.84 17.44 1.45
C ASP A 329 25.53 16.51 2.62
N PRO A 330 26.41 16.43 3.63
CA PRO A 330 26.15 15.66 4.85
C PRO A 330 24.90 16.14 5.58
N VAL A 331 24.07 15.19 6.02
CA VAL A 331 22.87 15.47 6.82
C VAL A 331 23.16 15.18 8.28
N TYR A 332 23.04 16.19 9.13
CA TYR A 332 23.24 16.05 10.56
C TYR A 332 21.90 15.89 11.29
N PRO A 333 21.76 14.95 12.25
CA PRO A 333 20.50 14.66 12.94
C PRO A 333 20.07 15.72 13.97
N GLY A 334 20.89 16.75 14.23
CA GLY A 334 20.64 17.82 15.19
C GLY A 334 21.32 19.11 14.82
N PHE A 335 21.09 20.15 15.64
CA PHE A 335 21.79 21.44 15.48
C PHE A 335 23.23 21.33 16.00
N VAL A 336 24.18 21.80 15.20
CA VAL A 336 25.56 22.04 15.67
C VAL A 336 25.56 23.39 16.38
N HIS A 337 25.68 23.38 17.70
CA HIS A 337 25.53 24.59 18.51
C HIS A 337 26.80 25.43 18.67
N ASN A 338 27.98 24.90 18.35
CA ASN A 338 29.24 25.64 18.51
C ASN A 338 30.23 25.26 17.42
N TYR A 339 30.51 26.20 16.53
CA TYR A 339 31.64 26.14 15.64
C TYR A 339 32.80 26.89 16.30
N ARG A 340 33.62 26.21 17.08
CA ARG A 340 34.94 26.68 17.43
C ARG A 340 35.94 25.98 16.51
N GLU A 341 36.76 26.75 15.81
CA GLU A 341 37.81 26.23 14.95
C GLU A 341 38.63 25.15 15.69
N GLY A 342 38.62 23.92 15.17
CA GLY A 342 39.31 22.76 15.78
C GLY A 342 38.50 21.94 16.80
N GLN A 343 37.25 22.28 17.13
CA GLN A 343 36.37 21.43 17.95
C GLN A 343 35.15 20.98 17.14
N VAL A 344 35.16 19.74 16.68
CA VAL A 344 33.98 19.08 16.14
C VAL A 344 33.18 18.54 17.33
N GLU A 345 32.04 19.17 17.68
CA GLU A 345 31.07 18.48 18.52
C GLU A 345 30.64 17.20 17.80
N GLY A 346 30.83 16.06 18.46
CA GLY A 346 30.80 14.73 17.86
C GLY A 346 29.43 14.18 17.45
N ILE A 347 28.61 14.98 16.75
CA ILE A 347 27.41 14.49 16.08
C ILE A 347 27.83 13.97 14.71
N ALA A 348 27.92 12.67 14.57
CA ALA A 348 28.16 12.06 13.27
C ALA A 348 27.02 12.38 12.30
N PRO A 349 27.31 12.68 11.03
CA PRO A 349 26.27 12.81 10.01
C PRO A 349 25.54 11.50 9.81
N GLU A 350 24.33 11.57 9.26
CA GLU A 350 23.58 10.39 8.79
C GLU A 350 24.42 9.63 7.76
N PRO A 351 24.39 8.28 7.75
CA PRO A 351 25.15 7.47 6.80
C PRO A 351 24.75 7.76 5.35
N GLN A 352 25.74 8.02 4.51
CA GLN A 352 25.59 8.17 3.06
C GLN A 352 25.78 6.82 2.33
N PRO A 353 25.23 6.63 1.11
CA PRO A 353 24.12 7.41 0.53
C PRO A 353 22.81 7.18 1.32
N PHE A 354 21.74 7.90 1.00
CA PHE A 354 20.41 7.79 1.63
C PHE A 354 20.33 8.35 3.05
N ALA A 355 21.14 9.36 3.38
CA ALA A 355 20.95 10.16 4.60
C ALA A 355 19.53 10.77 4.63
N ARG A 356 18.91 10.75 5.82
CA ARG A 356 17.49 11.16 5.99
C ARG A 356 17.35 12.66 6.17
N ARG A 357 17.15 13.40 5.09
CA ARG A 357 16.79 14.82 5.15
C ARG A 357 15.30 14.94 5.48
N ARG A 358 14.99 15.32 6.71
CA ARG A 358 13.63 15.34 7.25
C ARG A 358 12.97 16.70 7.04
N ILE A 359 11.76 16.70 6.49
CA ILE A 359 10.93 17.86 6.24
C ILE A 359 9.66 17.72 7.07
N LYS A 360 9.41 18.66 7.99
CA LYS A 360 8.22 18.66 8.85
C LYS A 360 7.01 19.19 8.10
N LEU A 361 5.88 18.50 8.23
CA LEU A 361 4.59 18.91 7.67
C LEU A 361 3.67 19.45 8.76
N GLN A 362 2.71 20.28 8.37
CA GLN A 362 1.63 20.73 9.26
C GLN A 362 0.53 19.68 9.39
N ASP A 363 0.30 18.89 8.32
CA ASP A 363 -0.73 17.85 8.24
C ASP A 363 -0.19 16.51 7.79
N TYR A 364 -0.95 15.44 8.05
CA TYR A 364 -0.65 14.11 7.51
C TYR A 364 -0.89 14.09 6.01
N MET A 365 0.08 13.59 5.26
CA MET A 365 0.01 13.41 3.82
C MET A 365 -0.07 11.92 3.50
N ASP A 366 -0.97 11.51 2.61
CA ASP A 366 -1.12 10.09 2.24
C ASP A 366 -0.50 9.77 0.88
N ASP A 367 -0.52 10.72 -0.03
CA ASP A 367 0.00 10.64 -1.38
C ASP A 367 0.36 12.04 -1.85
N PHE A 368 1.21 12.14 -2.85
CA PHE A 368 1.68 13.44 -3.31
C PHE A 368 1.99 13.45 -4.81
N PHE A 369 2.16 14.63 -5.33
CA PHE A 369 2.51 14.92 -6.70
C PHE A 369 3.60 16.00 -6.73
N PHE A 370 4.60 15.85 -7.59
CA PHE A 370 5.62 16.89 -7.79
C PHE A 370 5.13 17.95 -8.77
N ASP A 371 5.62 19.17 -8.60
CA ASP A 371 5.67 20.12 -9.70
C ASP A 371 6.65 19.66 -10.78
N PRO A 372 6.60 20.23 -12.01
CA PRO A 372 7.49 19.82 -13.11
C PRO A 372 8.99 19.97 -12.80
N ASP A 373 9.36 20.89 -11.91
CA ASP A 373 10.75 21.19 -11.54
C ASP A 373 11.23 20.36 -10.33
N TYR A 374 10.34 19.56 -9.71
CA TYR A 374 10.61 18.76 -8.51
C TYR A 374 11.08 19.59 -7.31
N ILE A 375 10.70 20.85 -7.25
CA ILE A 375 10.98 21.78 -6.13
C ILE A 375 9.85 21.71 -5.11
N ASP A 376 8.61 21.63 -5.58
CA ASP A 376 7.42 21.60 -4.74
C ASP A 376 6.71 20.23 -4.80
N ILE A 377 6.15 19.83 -3.67
CA ILE A 377 5.24 18.68 -3.59
C ILE A 377 3.86 19.13 -3.15
N MET A 378 2.84 18.64 -3.84
CA MET A 378 1.44 18.79 -3.45
C MET A 378 0.95 17.52 -2.78
N GLY A 379 0.35 17.63 -1.61
CA GLY A 379 -0.24 16.52 -0.89
C GLY A 379 -1.67 16.80 -0.42
N ALA A 380 -2.51 15.76 -0.50
CA ALA A 380 -3.85 15.83 0.06
C ALA A 380 -3.83 15.51 1.55
N SER A 381 -4.58 16.30 2.33
CA SER A 381 -4.82 16.02 3.74
C SER A 381 -5.67 14.75 3.90
N ARG A 382 -5.30 13.89 4.85
CA ARG A 382 -5.98 12.61 5.12
C ARG A 382 -7.45 12.77 5.54
N ASP A 383 -7.79 13.87 6.18
CA ASP A 383 -9.16 14.15 6.61
C ASP A 383 -10.08 14.60 5.45
N GLY A 384 -9.51 14.90 4.28
CA GLY A 384 -10.23 15.30 3.08
C GLY A 384 -10.69 16.75 3.07
N LYS A 385 -10.13 17.60 3.94
CA LYS A 385 -10.50 19.02 4.07
C LYS A 385 -9.67 19.96 3.22
N GLY A 386 -8.78 19.45 2.41
CA GLY A 386 -7.92 20.25 1.55
C GLY A 386 -6.61 19.55 1.26
N GLY A 387 -5.68 20.30 0.71
CA GLY A 387 -4.31 19.89 0.46
C GLY A 387 -3.33 20.99 0.83
N SER A 388 -2.07 20.70 0.69
CA SER A 388 -0.99 21.66 0.95
C SER A 388 0.15 21.45 -0.02
N VAL A 389 0.85 22.54 -0.31
CA VAL A 389 2.08 22.55 -1.09
C VAL A 389 3.26 22.81 -0.16
N TYR A 390 4.29 22.00 -0.29
CA TYR A 390 5.54 22.13 0.46
C TYR A 390 6.71 22.25 -0.49
N ASN A 391 7.52 23.29 -0.27
CA ASN A 391 8.79 23.46 -0.96
C ASN A 391 9.86 22.59 -0.30
N LEU A 392 10.49 21.73 -1.08
CA LEU A 392 11.47 20.75 -0.60
C LEU A 392 12.80 21.41 -0.21
N ASP A 393 13.18 22.51 -0.86
CA ASP A 393 14.44 23.21 -0.56
C ASP A 393 14.29 24.09 0.67
N ALA A 394 13.24 24.93 0.68
CA ALA A 394 12.91 25.78 1.82
C ALA A 394 12.37 24.98 3.03
N ARG A 395 11.98 23.70 2.84
CA ARG A 395 11.45 22.78 3.86
C ARG A 395 10.25 23.33 4.60
N ARG A 396 9.40 24.07 3.91
CA ARG A 396 8.23 24.71 4.50
C ARG A 396 7.02 24.66 3.59
N LYS A 397 5.85 24.80 4.19
CA LYS A 397 4.60 25.00 3.47
C LYS A 397 4.63 26.34 2.73
N VAL A 398 4.24 26.31 1.46
CA VAL A 398 4.17 27.51 0.59
C VAL A 398 2.73 27.86 0.25
N SER A 399 1.80 26.89 0.21
CA SER A 399 0.39 27.18 -0.07
C SER A 399 -0.54 26.14 0.56
N ASP A 400 -1.80 26.55 0.75
CA ASP A 400 -2.94 25.67 0.97
C ASP A 400 -3.68 25.45 -0.35
N LEU A 401 -4.17 24.25 -0.54
CA LEU A 401 -5.00 23.88 -1.69
C LEU A 401 -6.45 23.68 -1.23
N ALA A 402 -7.37 24.44 -1.81
CA ALA A 402 -8.81 24.26 -1.58
C ALA A 402 -9.31 23.03 -2.37
N LEU A 403 -8.98 21.83 -1.88
CA LEU A 403 -9.30 20.55 -2.51
C LEU A 403 -10.21 19.72 -1.61
N ASP A 404 -11.50 20.02 -1.64
CA ASP A 404 -12.50 19.17 -1.02
C ASP A 404 -12.61 17.81 -1.76
N GLY A 405 -13.22 16.81 -1.11
CA GLY A 405 -13.50 15.54 -1.78
C GLY A 405 -12.34 14.55 -1.85
N MET A 406 -11.23 14.80 -1.17
CA MET A 406 -10.06 13.92 -1.12
C MET A 406 -9.51 13.61 -2.54
N PRO A 407 -8.74 14.50 -3.16
CA PRO A 407 -8.17 14.29 -4.48
C PRO A 407 -7.19 13.11 -4.48
N HIS A 408 -7.11 12.41 -5.59
CA HIS A 408 -6.13 11.34 -5.82
C HIS A 408 -4.93 11.91 -6.58
N LEU A 409 -4.08 12.64 -5.87
CA LEU A 409 -2.96 13.37 -6.48
C LEU A 409 -1.99 12.47 -7.22
N GLY A 410 -1.72 11.27 -6.72
CA GLY A 410 -0.84 10.31 -7.38
C GLY A 410 -1.25 9.89 -8.79
N SER A 411 -2.48 10.14 -9.24
CA SER A 411 -2.91 9.96 -10.63
C SER A 411 -3.26 11.27 -11.33
N GLY A 412 -2.79 12.40 -10.79
CA GLY A 412 -2.90 13.69 -11.44
C GLY A 412 -2.08 13.78 -12.73
N ILE A 413 -2.43 14.72 -13.58
CA ILE A 413 -1.74 15.03 -14.82
C ILE A 413 -1.40 16.51 -14.89
N VAL A 414 -0.33 16.82 -15.63
CA VAL A 414 0.11 18.19 -15.90
C VAL A 414 -0.04 18.49 -17.37
N PHE A 415 -0.51 19.69 -17.69
CA PHE A 415 -0.58 20.16 -19.09
C PHE A 415 -0.62 21.69 -19.17
N PRO A 416 -0.21 22.27 -20.30
CA PRO A 416 -0.34 23.71 -20.54
C PRO A 416 -1.82 24.12 -20.65
N TYR A 417 -2.18 25.22 -20.01
CA TYR A 417 -3.51 25.83 -20.12
C TYR A 417 -3.40 27.35 -20.09
N LYS A 418 -3.78 28.00 -21.19
CA LYS A 418 -3.56 29.45 -21.40
C LYS A 418 -2.07 29.78 -21.23
N ASP A 419 -1.76 30.76 -20.39
CA ASP A 419 -0.40 31.24 -20.15
C ASP A 419 0.28 30.55 -18.94
N SER A 420 -0.29 29.43 -18.47
CA SER A 420 0.20 28.71 -17.26
C SER A 420 0.26 27.22 -17.46
N THR A 421 0.92 26.54 -16.54
CA THR A 421 0.86 25.08 -16.36
C THR A 421 -0.16 24.75 -15.30
N VAL A 422 -1.04 23.79 -15.58
CA VAL A 422 -2.04 23.33 -14.63
C VAL A 422 -1.86 21.85 -14.31
N MET A 423 -2.24 21.48 -13.11
CA MET A 423 -2.40 20.12 -12.65
C MET A 423 -3.88 19.79 -12.56
N ALA A 424 -4.31 18.65 -13.10
CA ALA A 424 -5.68 18.16 -12.95
C ALA A 424 -5.71 16.85 -12.17
N THR A 425 -6.65 16.71 -11.25
CA THR A 425 -6.77 15.54 -10.37
C THR A 425 -8.22 15.15 -10.12
N PRO A 426 -8.57 13.84 -10.18
CA PRO A 426 -9.89 13.35 -9.81
C PRO A 426 -10.05 13.28 -8.28
N HIS A 427 -11.29 13.33 -7.81
CA HIS A 427 -11.64 13.21 -6.41
C HIS A 427 -12.18 11.81 -6.07
N LEU A 428 -11.79 11.26 -4.91
CA LEU A 428 -12.17 9.92 -4.45
C LEU A 428 -13.53 9.85 -3.76
N ARG A 429 -14.04 11.00 -3.28
CA ARG A 429 -15.29 11.09 -2.51
C ARG A 429 -16.36 11.95 -3.17
N GLU A 430 -15.99 12.65 -4.24
CA GLU A 430 -16.86 13.56 -4.96
C GLU A 430 -16.73 13.31 -6.46
N GLY A 431 -17.82 13.41 -7.19
CA GLY A 431 -17.82 13.36 -8.66
C GLY A 431 -17.29 14.65 -9.25
N ALA A 432 -15.97 14.83 -9.21
CA ALA A 432 -15.30 16.02 -9.71
C ALA A 432 -13.85 15.75 -10.12
N VAL A 433 -13.36 16.62 -11.01
CA VAL A 433 -11.94 16.83 -11.32
C VAL A 433 -11.63 18.30 -11.00
N SER A 434 -10.61 18.54 -10.19
CA SER A 434 -10.07 19.88 -9.96
C SER A 434 -8.89 20.16 -10.88
N VAL A 435 -8.89 21.34 -11.50
CA VAL A 435 -7.79 21.87 -12.28
C VAL A 435 -7.17 23.01 -11.49
N ILE A 436 -5.88 22.91 -11.21
CA ILE A 436 -5.13 23.80 -10.32
C ILE A 436 -4.02 24.45 -11.12
N ASP A 437 -3.93 25.76 -11.06
CA ASP A 437 -2.81 26.53 -11.60
C ASP A 437 -1.58 26.33 -10.71
N MET A 438 -0.49 25.87 -11.27
CA MET A 438 0.71 25.49 -10.51
C MET A 438 1.61 26.67 -10.14
N ASN A 439 1.39 27.85 -10.73
CA ASN A 439 2.11 29.07 -10.34
C ASN A 439 1.46 29.74 -9.12
N SER A 440 0.13 29.83 -9.13
CA SER A 440 -0.64 30.52 -8.07
C SER A 440 -1.21 29.56 -7.01
N TRP A 441 -1.19 28.26 -7.26
CA TRP A 441 -1.81 27.20 -6.43
C TRP A 441 -3.31 27.38 -6.23
N LYS A 442 -3.99 28.05 -7.18
CA LYS A 442 -5.44 28.29 -7.14
C LYS A 442 -6.17 27.32 -8.06
N THR A 443 -7.36 26.90 -7.63
CA THR A 443 -8.26 26.14 -8.50
C THR A 443 -8.79 27.02 -9.64
N VAL A 444 -8.44 26.67 -10.86
CA VAL A 444 -8.90 27.32 -12.10
C VAL A 444 -10.32 26.89 -12.44
N LYS A 445 -10.58 25.58 -12.32
CA LYS A 445 -11.89 25.00 -12.62
C LYS A 445 -12.12 23.72 -11.83
N LYS A 446 -13.37 23.48 -11.42
CA LYS A 446 -13.85 22.23 -10.90
C LYS A 446 -14.86 21.64 -11.89
N ILE A 447 -14.50 20.54 -12.54
CA ILE A 447 -15.27 19.88 -13.58
C ILE A 447 -16.14 18.80 -12.90
N LYS A 448 -17.47 18.88 -13.03
CA LYS A 448 -18.38 17.89 -12.47
C LYS A 448 -18.37 16.63 -13.33
N THR A 449 -18.24 15.46 -12.68
CA THR A 449 -18.28 14.13 -13.28
C THR A 449 -19.48 13.32 -12.79
N LEU A 450 -19.77 12.18 -13.43
CA LEU A 450 -20.90 11.29 -13.05
C LEU A 450 -20.72 10.62 -11.68
N GLY A 451 -19.51 10.59 -11.17
CA GLY A 451 -19.17 10.04 -9.86
C GLY A 451 -17.68 10.19 -9.56
N PRO A 452 -17.26 9.79 -8.35
CA PRO A 452 -15.85 9.89 -7.94
C PRO A 452 -14.93 9.09 -8.85
N GLY A 453 -13.82 9.73 -9.29
CA GLY A 453 -12.79 9.13 -10.14
C GLY A 453 -11.60 8.63 -9.33
N PHE A 454 -10.75 7.84 -10.00
CA PHE A 454 -9.53 7.32 -9.40
C PHE A 454 -8.30 7.58 -10.29
N PHE A 455 -8.40 7.33 -11.59
CA PHE A 455 -7.30 7.48 -12.54
C PHE A 455 -7.61 8.52 -13.61
N MET A 456 -6.63 9.37 -13.87
CA MET A 456 -6.66 10.35 -14.95
C MET A 456 -5.37 10.24 -15.75
N ARG A 457 -5.48 10.33 -17.07
CA ARG A 457 -4.33 10.30 -17.99
C ARG A 457 -4.55 11.23 -19.18
N SER A 458 -3.45 11.70 -19.72
CA SER A 458 -3.36 12.43 -20.97
C SER A 458 -2.03 12.12 -21.65
N HIS A 459 -1.84 12.64 -22.83
CA HIS A 459 -0.58 12.63 -23.57
C HIS A 459 -0.38 14.00 -24.24
N LYS A 460 0.88 14.41 -24.47
CA LYS A 460 1.18 15.72 -25.09
C LYS A 460 0.60 15.87 -26.51
N ASN A 461 0.53 14.77 -27.26
CA ASN A 461 0.07 14.74 -28.65
C ASN A 461 -1.46 14.61 -28.82
N THR A 462 -2.24 14.61 -27.73
CA THR A 462 -3.71 14.63 -27.79
C THR A 462 -4.26 15.86 -27.10
N PRO A 463 -5.33 16.50 -27.63
CA PRO A 463 -6.00 17.59 -26.94
C PRO A 463 -6.82 17.14 -25.74
N TYR A 464 -6.90 15.84 -25.49
CA TYR A 464 -7.81 15.27 -24.52
C TYR A 464 -7.11 14.72 -23.29
N ALA A 465 -7.80 14.83 -22.15
CA ALA A 465 -7.52 14.11 -20.91
C ALA A 465 -8.67 13.14 -20.61
N TRP A 466 -8.34 11.94 -20.15
CA TRP A 466 -9.31 10.90 -19.82
C TRP A 466 -9.34 10.68 -18.30
N VAL A 467 -10.55 10.55 -17.75
CA VAL A 467 -10.75 10.25 -16.32
C VAL A 467 -11.86 9.22 -16.16
N ASP A 468 -11.63 8.23 -15.28
CA ASP A 468 -12.65 7.24 -14.97
C ASP A 468 -13.68 7.75 -13.93
N VAL A 469 -14.83 7.06 -13.89
CA VAL A 469 -15.83 7.15 -12.83
C VAL A 469 -15.74 5.87 -12.02
N PHE A 470 -14.73 5.77 -11.16
CA PHE A 470 -14.36 4.51 -10.52
C PHE A 470 -15.36 4.02 -9.47
N PHE A 471 -16.02 4.95 -8.80
CA PHE A 471 -16.95 4.67 -7.70
C PHE A 471 -18.39 5.06 -8.04
N GLY A 472 -19.35 4.28 -7.54
CA GLY A 472 -20.75 4.56 -7.69
C GLY A 472 -21.45 3.74 -8.78
N LYS A 473 -22.63 4.20 -9.19
CA LYS A 473 -23.46 3.50 -10.17
C LYS A 473 -22.92 3.56 -11.60
N ASP A 474 -22.23 4.65 -11.94
CA ASP A 474 -21.69 4.92 -13.27
C ASP A 474 -20.21 4.47 -13.43
N ARG A 475 -19.77 3.47 -12.65
CA ARG A 475 -18.39 2.96 -12.65
C ARG A 475 -17.93 2.32 -13.97
N ASP A 476 -18.82 2.19 -14.92
CA ASP A 476 -18.56 1.72 -16.28
C ASP A 476 -18.23 2.86 -17.25
N ALA A 477 -18.26 4.12 -16.79
CA ALA A 477 -18.04 5.30 -17.59
C ALA A 477 -16.64 5.87 -17.43
N LEU A 478 -16.11 6.45 -18.51
CA LEU A 478 -14.96 7.35 -18.52
C LEU A 478 -15.35 8.63 -19.23
N HIS A 479 -14.91 9.77 -18.71
CA HIS A 479 -15.05 11.06 -19.35
C HIS A 479 -13.80 11.43 -20.12
N VAL A 480 -14.00 12.03 -21.30
CA VAL A 480 -12.97 12.67 -22.11
C VAL A 480 -13.14 14.17 -22.00
N ILE A 481 -12.12 14.84 -21.51
CA ILE A 481 -12.09 16.29 -21.26
C ILE A 481 -11.18 16.94 -22.28
N ASP A 482 -11.65 17.97 -22.98
CA ASP A 482 -10.80 18.81 -23.82
C ASP A 482 -9.94 19.73 -22.93
N LYS A 483 -8.61 19.61 -23.03
CA LYS A 483 -7.63 20.37 -22.23
C LYS A 483 -7.67 21.89 -22.52
N ARG A 484 -8.16 22.32 -23.67
CA ARG A 484 -8.24 23.73 -24.07
C ARG A 484 -9.45 24.46 -23.49
N THR A 485 -10.58 23.74 -23.33
CA THR A 485 -11.85 24.29 -22.83
C THR A 485 -12.16 23.85 -21.41
N LEU A 486 -11.54 22.77 -20.96
CA LEU A 486 -11.81 22.09 -19.70
C LEU A 486 -13.28 21.59 -19.60
N GLU A 487 -13.85 21.17 -20.74
CA GLU A 487 -15.21 20.64 -20.85
C GLU A 487 -15.17 19.13 -21.17
N ILE A 488 -16.15 18.39 -20.66
CA ILE A 488 -16.36 16.99 -21.03
C ILE A 488 -16.95 16.97 -22.45
N VAL A 489 -16.20 16.41 -23.40
CA VAL A 489 -16.61 16.32 -24.82
C VAL A 489 -17.21 14.97 -25.18
N LYS A 490 -16.83 13.90 -24.45
CA LYS A 490 -17.37 12.53 -24.66
C LYS A 490 -17.42 11.76 -23.35
N THR A 491 -18.35 10.85 -23.22
CA THR A 491 -18.39 9.84 -22.18
C THR A 491 -18.48 8.47 -22.83
N VAL A 492 -17.50 7.61 -22.58
CA VAL A 492 -17.46 6.25 -23.13
C VAL A 492 -17.82 5.23 -22.06
N ARG A 493 -18.45 4.11 -22.47
CA ARG A 493 -18.81 2.97 -21.60
C ARG A 493 -18.37 1.67 -22.28
N PRO A 494 -17.11 1.24 -22.07
CA PRO A 494 -16.52 0.10 -22.79
C PRO A 494 -17.28 -1.22 -22.58
N LYS A 495 -17.82 -1.46 -21.39
CA LYS A 495 -18.69 -2.59 -21.06
C LYS A 495 -19.72 -2.13 -20.02
N PRO A 496 -20.97 -1.82 -20.45
CA PRO A 496 -22.00 -1.32 -19.55
C PRO A 496 -22.20 -2.20 -18.32
N GLY A 497 -22.33 -1.57 -17.14
CA GLY A 497 -22.48 -2.23 -15.84
C GLY A 497 -21.19 -2.79 -15.22
N THR A 498 -20.09 -2.78 -15.95
CA THR A 498 -18.79 -3.31 -15.49
C THR A 498 -17.79 -2.17 -15.26
N THR A 499 -17.04 -2.21 -14.16
CA THR A 499 -16.03 -1.18 -13.87
C THR A 499 -15.04 -1.05 -15.03
N ALA A 500 -14.95 0.15 -15.59
CA ALA A 500 -13.94 0.52 -16.58
C ALA A 500 -13.05 1.62 -16.01
N ALA A 501 -11.74 1.44 -16.07
CA ALA A 501 -10.81 2.32 -15.39
C ALA A 501 -9.40 2.27 -15.96
N HIS A 502 -8.57 3.17 -15.44
CA HIS A 502 -7.15 3.24 -15.72
C HIS A 502 -6.84 3.40 -17.21
N VAL A 503 -6.71 4.60 -17.68
CA VAL A 503 -6.30 4.91 -19.06
C VAL A 503 -4.78 4.97 -19.14
N GLU A 504 -4.22 4.52 -20.24
CA GLU A 504 -2.82 4.76 -20.61
C GLU A 504 -2.75 4.98 -22.12
N PHE A 505 -1.75 5.73 -22.56
CA PHE A 505 -1.53 6.01 -23.99
C PHE A 505 -0.34 5.23 -24.52
N ASP A 506 -0.33 4.96 -25.82
CA ASP A 506 0.87 4.52 -26.49
C ASP A 506 1.92 5.65 -26.52
N ARG A 507 3.15 5.31 -26.84
CA ARG A 507 4.30 6.23 -26.89
C ARG A 507 4.04 7.49 -27.72
N TYR A 508 3.18 7.39 -28.73
CA TYR A 508 2.91 8.46 -29.68
C TYR A 508 1.66 9.27 -29.34
N GLY A 509 0.85 8.84 -28.38
CA GLY A 509 -0.43 9.43 -28.03
C GLY A 509 -1.51 9.21 -29.11
N LYS A 510 -1.32 8.19 -29.94
CA LYS A 510 -2.26 7.82 -31.01
C LYS A 510 -3.43 6.99 -30.46
N TYR A 511 -3.15 6.13 -29.50
CA TYR A 511 -4.12 5.23 -28.91
C TYR A 511 -4.27 5.46 -27.41
N ALA A 512 -5.52 5.42 -26.93
CA ALA A 512 -5.87 5.42 -25.52
C ALA A 512 -6.41 4.03 -25.14
N LEU A 513 -5.76 3.36 -24.18
CA LEU A 513 -6.08 2.02 -23.74
C LEU A 513 -6.85 2.08 -22.43
N VAL A 514 -8.03 1.44 -22.36
CA VAL A 514 -8.93 1.41 -21.19
C VAL A 514 -9.09 -0.01 -20.70
N SER A 515 -9.02 -0.23 -19.40
CA SER A 515 -9.22 -1.54 -18.77
C SER A 515 -10.67 -1.79 -18.35
N VAL A 516 -11.24 -2.92 -18.72
CA VAL A 516 -12.50 -3.46 -18.21
C VAL A 516 -12.20 -4.45 -17.09
N TRP A 517 -12.55 -4.12 -15.85
CA TRP A 517 -12.17 -4.88 -14.65
C TRP A 517 -13.12 -6.03 -14.35
N ASP A 518 -13.06 -7.07 -15.17
CA ASP A 518 -13.85 -8.30 -15.03
C ASP A 518 -12.98 -9.53 -15.31
N LEU A 519 -13.36 -10.70 -14.80
CA LEU A 519 -12.75 -11.98 -15.19
C LEU A 519 -12.92 -12.25 -16.69
N ASP A 520 -14.09 -11.89 -17.22
CA ASP A 520 -14.37 -11.75 -18.65
C ASP A 520 -14.18 -10.28 -19.07
N GLY A 521 -12.97 -9.79 -18.83
CA GLY A 521 -12.57 -8.41 -19.07
C GLY A 521 -11.86 -8.22 -20.39
N ALA A 522 -11.45 -6.99 -20.64
CA ALA A 522 -10.73 -6.64 -21.86
C ALA A 522 -9.87 -5.41 -21.66
N LEU A 523 -8.87 -5.28 -22.50
CA LEU A 523 -8.21 -4.03 -22.84
C LEU A 523 -8.89 -3.45 -24.07
N VAL A 524 -9.52 -2.29 -23.93
CA VAL A 524 -10.23 -1.62 -25.03
C VAL A 524 -9.40 -0.47 -25.53
N ILE A 525 -9.14 -0.41 -26.80
CA ILE A 525 -8.24 0.52 -27.45
C ILE A 525 -9.08 1.50 -28.28
N TYR A 526 -8.88 2.78 -28.00
CA TYR A 526 -9.52 3.88 -28.70
C TYR A 526 -8.48 4.66 -29.51
N ASP A 527 -8.87 5.13 -30.68
CA ASP A 527 -8.10 6.18 -31.35
C ASP A 527 -8.20 7.47 -30.53
N ALA A 528 -7.07 8.07 -30.18
CA ALA A 528 -7.02 9.20 -29.25
C ALA A 528 -7.48 10.54 -29.85
N GLN A 529 -7.72 10.61 -31.15
CA GLN A 529 -8.22 11.80 -31.86
C GLN A 529 -9.72 11.68 -32.16
N THR A 530 -10.15 10.55 -32.74
CA THR A 530 -11.56 10.32 -33.10
C THR A 530 -12.39 9.87 -31.93
N LEU A 531 -11.74 9.33 -30.89
CA LEU A 531 -12.35 8.77 -29.67
C LEU A 531 -13.24 7.53 -29.96
N GLU A 532 -13.00 6.85 -31.10
CA GLU A 532 -13.71 5.62 -31.48
C GLU A 532 -12.92 4.38 -31.07
N GLU A 533 -13.62 3.31 -30.68
CA GLU A 533 -13.02 2.02 -30.38
C GLU A 533 -12.45 1.39 -31.67
N VAL A 534 -11.16 1.03 -31.65
CA VAL A 534 -10.48 0.44 -32.82
C VAL A 534 -10.10 -1.01 -32.60
N LYS A 535 -9.88 -1.45 -31.33
CA LYS A 535 -9.52 -2.85 -31.02
C LYS A 535 -9.95 -3.20 -29.61
N ARG A 536 -10.21 -4.48 -29.39
CA ARG A 536 -10.52 -5.04 -28.07
C ARG A 536 -9.75 -6.34 -27.87
N ILE A 537 -8.99 -6.44 -26.78
CA ILE A 537 -8.18 -7.61 -26.43
C ILE A 537 -8.77 -8.24 -25.17
N PRO A 538 -9.31 -9.46 -25.23
CA PRO A 538 -9.80 -10.17 -24.02
C PRO A 538 -8.68 -10.40 -23.03
N MET A 539 -8.92 -10.09 -21.74
CA MET A 539 -7.96 -10.26 -20.65
C MET A 539 -8.66 -10.57 -19.34
N LYS A 540 -7.95 -11.23 -18.41
CA LYS A 540 -8.47 -11.61 -17.11
C LYS A 540 -8.33 -10.48 -16.09
N LYS A 541 -9.31 -9.61 -16.01
CA LYS A 541 -9.37 -8.46 -15.10
C LYS A 541 -8.08 -7.61 -15.16
N PRO A 542 -7.78 -7.01 -16.30
CA PRO A 542 -6.67 -6.09 -16.42
C PRO A 542 -6.93 -4.87 -15.52
N VAL A 543 -6.05 -4.56 -14.56
CA VAL A 543 -6.29 -3.48 -13.60
C VAL A 543 -5.39 -2.27 -13.81
N GLY A 544 -4.21 -2.46 -14.36
CA GLY A 544 -3.28 -1.41 -14.68
C GLY A 544 -2.49 -1.75 -15.93
N LYS A 545 -2.15 -0.76 -16.69
CA LYS A 545 -1.26 -0.85 -17.84
C LYS A 545 -0.36 0.35 -17.88
N TYR A 546 0.85 0.14 -18.28
CA TYR A 546 1.93 1.10 -18.17
C TYR A 546 2.78 1.04 -19.43
N ASN A 547 2.81 2.13 -20.19
CA ASN A 547 3.68 2.24 -21.36
C ASN A 547 5.09 2.62 -20.90
N VAL A 548 6.10 1.95 -21.45
CA VAL A 548 7.51 2.17 -21.08
C VAL A 548 7.90 3.63 -21.23
N TRP A 549 7.70 4.21 -22.44
CA TRP A 549 8.07 5.60 -22.73
C TRP A 549 7.43 6.59 -21.75
N ASN A 550 6.12 6.47 -21.54
CA ASN A 550 5.40 7.40 -20.67
C ASN A 550 5.87 7.32 -19.21
N LYS A 551 6.40 6.16 -18.79
CA LYS A 551 6.87 5.95 -17.43
C LYS A 551 8.33 6.34 -17.20
N ILE A 552 9.15 6.41 -18.22
CA ILE A 552 10.54 6.87 -18.07
C ILE A 552 10.68 8.38 -18.35
N THR A 553 9.76 8.99 -19.12
CA THR A 553 9.80 10.42 -19.45
C THR A 553 9.02 11.29 -18.47
N TYR A 554 8.04 10.74 -17.76
CA TYR A 554 7.17 11.45 -16.80
C TYR A 554 6.41 12.66 -17.38
N GLU A 555 6.26 12.76 -18.70
CA GLU A 555 5.73 13.94 -19.38
C GLU A 555 4.29 14.33 -18.97
N ALA A 556 3.47 13.36 -18.59
CA ALA A 556 2.07 13.62 -18.24
C ALA A 556 1.76 13.50 -16.74
N GLY A 557 2.72 13.10 -15.92
CA GLY A 557 2.53 12.96 -14.49
C GLY A 557 3.67 12.20 -13.83
N THR A 558 4.00 12.57 -12.59
CA THR A 558 5.26 12.23 -11.93
C THR A 558 5.17 11.06 -10.95
N SER A 559 4.00 10.54 -10.62
CA SER A 559 3.85 9.64 -9.46
C SER A 559 3.38 8.23 -9.78
N HIS A 560 2.51 7.99 -10.70
CA HIS A 560 2.00 6.63 -11.00
C HIS A 560 2.26 6.16 -12.41
#